data_db78c7e6bfb7209e85ffa204a0ae56fe
#
_entry.id   db78c7e6bfb7209e85ffa204a0ae56fe
#
_cell.length_a   1.000
_cell.length_b   1.000
_cell.length_c   1.000
_cell.angle_alpha   90.00
_cell.angle_beta   90.00
_cell.angle_gamma   90.00
#
_symmetry.space_group_name_H-M   'P 1'
#
loop_
_entity.id
_entity.type
_entity.pdbx_description
1 polymer ?
#
loop_
_entity_poly.entity_id
_entity_poly.type
_entity_poly.pdbx_seq_one_letter_code
_entity_poly.pdbx_strand_id
1 'polypeptide(L)'
;ADARWKQNGVTVAGGHGEGSATNQLNRPFGLFVDDDQMMVIADNYNHRIIQWKMGDTNGQVVAGGHGQGNRLDQLNYPIDVLIDKETDSLIICEQGNRRVVRWSRRSGTTQGEILIDNIWCWGLAMGDQRYLYISDYVKHEVRRYQIGDKNGTLVAGGNGEGAGLNQLNWPTYLFVDQQQTVYVSDNRNHRVMKWNKGAEEGIVVAGGQGYGNALTQLSNPFGLFVDTLGTIYVADLKNKRVMRWTEGAK
;
A
#
# COMPACT_ATOMS: atom_id res chain seq x y z
N ALA A 1 -23.81 1.37 -15.22
CA ALA A 1 -24.63 2.20 -14.31
C ALA A 1 -23.75 3.32 -13.80
N ASP A 2 -24.13 4.58 -14.00
CA ASP A 2 -23.44 5.75 -13.43
C ASP A 2 -23.57 5.69 -11.90
N ALA A 3 -22.60 5.10 -11.24
CA ALA A 3 -22.52 5.15 -9.79
C ALA A 3 -22.23 6.60 -9.37
N ARG A 4 -23.26 7.30 -8.93
CA ARG A 4 -23.11 8.64 -8.36
C ARG A 4 -22.76 8.50 -6.89
N TRP A 5 -21.55 8.90 -6.53
CA TRP A 5 -21.13 9.02 -5.14
C TRP A 5 -21.92 10.11 -4.42
N LYS A 6 -22.27 9.86 -3.16
CA LYS A 6 -22.82 10.93 -2.32
C LYS A 6 -21.80 12.04 -2.17
N GLN A 7 -22.25 13.30 -2.21
CA GLN A 7 -21.37 14.48 -2.10
C GLN A 7 -20.70 14.58 -0.72
N ASN A 8 -21.36 14.09 0.32
CA ASN A 8 -20.85 14.13 1.70
C ASN A 8 -20.30 12.75 2.08
N GLY A 9 -19.02 12.72 2.47
CA GLY A 9 -18.41 11.56 3.10
C GLY A 9 -18.81 11.45 4.58
N VAL A 10 -18.48 10.29 5.17
CA VAL A 10 -18.61 10.02 6.60
C VAL A 10 -17.22 9.72 7.14
N THR A 11 -16.85 10.34 8.27
CA THR A 11 -15.62 9.96 8.97
C THR A 11 -15.83 8.59 9.61
N VAL A 12 -14.97 7.62 9.27
CA VAL A 12 -15.06 6.23 9.75
C VAL A 12 -13.96 5.87 10.75
N ALA A 13 -12.89 6.68 10.84
CA ALA A 13 -11.80 6.54 11.80
C ALA A 13 -11.14 7.89 12.04
N GLY A 14 -10.63 8.14 13.24
CA GLY A 14 -10.03 9.43 13.59
C GLY A 14 -11.06 10.57 13.67
N GLY A 15 -10.71 11.73 13.09
CA GLY A 15 -11.60 12.90 13.06
C GLY A 15 -11.58 13.78 14.33
N HIS A 16 -10.74 13.46 15.30
CA HIS A 16 -10.60 14.19 16.56
C HIS A 16 -9.26 14.94 16.67
N GLY A 17 -8.75 15.40 15.53
CA GLY A 17 -7.45 16.06 15.44
C GLY A 17 -6.27 15.07 15.42
N GLU A 18 -5.07 15.62 15.22
CA GLU A 18 -3.82 14.86 15.25
C GLU A 18 -3.47 14.48 16.69
N GLY A 19 -3.10 13.23 16.92
CA GLY A 19 -2.71 12.77 18.26
C GLY A 19 -2.61 11.25 18.37
N SER A 20 -2.31 10.77 19.60
CA SER A 20 -2.04 9.36 19.90
C SER A 20 -3.18 8.65 20.64
N ALA A 21 -4.27 9.34 20.99
CA ALA A 21 -5.42 8.69 21.60
C ALA A 21 -6.05 7.66 20.64
N THR A 22 -6.88 6.76 21.15
CA THR A 22 -7.47 5.69 20.34
C THR A 22 -8.52 6.18 19.35
N ASN A 23 -8.99 7.42 19.47
CA ASN A 23 -9.87 8.09 18.52
C ASN A 23 -9.14 9.11 17.62
N GLN A 24 -7.80 9.13 17.67
CA GLN A 24 -6.95 10.03 16.89
C GLN A 24 -5.99 9.25 15.99
N LEU A 25 -5.54 9.90 14.94
CA LEU A 25 -4.50 9.40 14.02
C LEU A 25 -3.42 10.48 13.86
N ASN A 26 -2.19 10.03 13.53
CA ASN A 26 -1.09 10.92 13.23
C ASN A 26 -0.38 10.46 11.94
N ARG A 27 -0.62 11.17 10.85
CA ARG A 27 -0.16 10.84 9.50
C ARG A 27 -0.45 9.38 9.12
N PRO A 28 -1.73 8.98 9.05
CA PRO A 28 -2.07 7.65 8.55
C PRO A 28 -1.65 7.52 7.09
N PHE A 29 -1.09 6.35 6.74
CA PHE A 29 -0.71 6.02 5.37
C PHE A 29 -1.59 4.90 4.80
N GLY A 30 -1.08 3.67 4.70
CA GLY A 30 -1.83 2.56 4.16
C GLY A 30 -2.95 2.09 5.07
N LEU A 31 -4.00 1.61 4.46
CA LEU A 31 -5.13 1.00 5.16
C LEU A 31 -5.63 -0.21 4.38
N PHE A 32 -6.22 -1.15 5.08
CA PHE A 32 -6.89 -2.30 4.50
C PHE A 32 -8.26 -2.49 5.17
N VAL A 33 -9.27 -2.85 4.38
CA VAL A 33 -10.62 -3.15 4.87
C VAL A 33 -10.94 -4.59 4.50
N ASP A 34 -11.33 -5.41 5.49
CA ASP A 34 -11.74 -6.78 5.24
C ASP A 34 -13.23 -6.89 4.90
N ASP A 35 -13.68 -8.12 4.61
CA ASP A 35 -15.07 -8.39 4.22
C ASP A 35 -16.06 -8.13 5.36
N ASP A 36 -15.61 -8.16 6.61
CA ASP A 36 -16.40 -7.86 7.81
C ASP A 36 -16.42 -6.35 8.11
N GLN A 37 -15.93 -5.52 7.18
CA GLN A 37 -15.81 -4.06 7.31
C GLN A 37 -14.92 -3.64 8.50
N MET A 38 -13.98 -4.51 8.86
CA MET A 38 -12.94 -4.19 9.80
C MET A 38 -11.81 -3.47 9.06
N MET A 39 -11.46 -2.28 9.52
CA MET A 39 -10.41 -1.46 8.92
C MET A 39 -9.17 -1.51 9.80
N VAL A 40 -8.02 -1.78 9.20
CA VAL A 40 -6.70 -1.64 9.84
C VAL A 40 -5.93 -0.51 9.16
N ILE A 41 -5.29 0.34 9.94
CA ILE A 41 -4.65 1.57 9.48
C ILE A 41 -3.21 1.62 10.00
N ALA A 42 -2.26 1.89 9.12
CA ALA A 42 -0.89 2.23 9.48
C ALA A 42 -0.84 3.68 10.00
N ASP A 43 -0.91 3.82 11.32
CA ASP A 43 -0.86 5.10 12.05
C ASP A 43 0.62 5.48 12.26
N ASN A 44 1.21 6.00 11.18
CA ASN A 44 2.64 6.04 10.92
C ASN A 44 3.45 6.74 12.04
N TYR A 45 3.07 7.97 12.42
CA TYR A 45 3.80 8.74 13.43
C TYR A 45 3.50 8.29 14.87
N ASN A 46 2.47 7.48 15.07
CA ASN A 46 2.20 6.83 16.36
C ASN A 46 2.83 5.44 16.45
N HIS A 47 3.58 4.99 15.43
CA HIS A 47 4.31 3.72 15.40
C HIS A 47 3.44 2.52 15.80
N ARG A 48 2.21 2.47 15.24
CA ARG A 48 1.22 1.44 15.55
C ARG A 48 0.36 1.09 14.33
N ILE A 49 -0.26 -0.08 14.38
CA ILE A 49 -1.44 -0.40 13.58
C ILE A 49 -2.65 -0.31 14.49
N ILE A 50 -3.65 0.43 14.05
CA ILE A 50 -4.89 0.62 14.78
C ILE A 50 -6.06 0.10 13.94
N GLN A 51 -6.98 -0.58 14.59
CA GLN A 51 -8.13 -1.23 13.97
C GLN A 51 -9.42 -0.52 14.39
N TRP A 52 -10.32 -0.31 13.43
CA TRP A 52 -11.69 0.15 13.66
C TRP A 52 -12.69 -0.79 13.02
N LYS A 53 -13.77 -1.05 13.73
CA LYS A 53 -14.99 -1.58 13.15
C LYS A 53 -15.89 -0.42 12.73
N MET A 54 -16.63 -0.57 11.63
CA MET A 54 -17.55 0.46 11.20
C MET A 54 -18.55 0.82 12.31
N GLY A 55 -18.64 2.12 12.63
CA GLY A 55 -19.49 2.66 13.69
C GLY A 55 -18.83 2.81 15.07
N ASP A 56 -17.61 2.27 15.25
CA ASP A 56 -16.88 2.47 16.50
C ASP A 56 -16.38 3.91 16.63
N THR A 57 -16.43 4.46 17.83
CA THR A 57 -15.89 5.80 18.15
C THR A 57 -14.40 5.80 18.47
N ASN A 58 -13.86 4.64 18.85
CA ASN A 58 -12.47 4.43 19.21
C ASN A 58 -11.89 3.24 18.46
N GLY A 59 -10.64 3.36 18.03
CA GLY A 59 -9.90 2.23 17.51
C GLY A 59 -9.27 1.38 18.61
N GLN A 60 -8.77 0.23 18.22
CA GLN A 60 -7.97 -0.67 19.03
C GLN A 60 -6.57 -0.80 18.45
N VAL A 61 -5.54 -0.61 19.26
CA VAL A 61 -4.15 -0.90 18.83
C VAL A 61 -4.00 -2.41 18.73
N VAL A 62 -3.63 -2.89 17.53
CA VAL A 62 -3.50 -4.33 17.22
C VAL A 62 -2.06 -4.75 16.91
N ALA A 63 -1.15 -3.79 16.69
CA ALA A 63 0.28 -4.05 16.57
C ALA A 63 1.08 -2.78 16.93
N GLY A 64 2.26 -2.93 17.54
CA GLY A 64 3.07 -1.81 18.00
C GLY A 64 2.43 -1.07 19.16
N GLY A 65 2.61 0.27 19.18
CA GLY A 65 2.06 1.11 20.26
C GLY A 65 2.91 1.15 21.53
N HIS A 66 4.09 0.52 21.52
CA HIS A 66 5.06 0.54 22.62
C HIS A 66 6.21 1.52 22.34
N GLY A 67 5.89 2.61 21.65
CA GLY A 67 6.87 3.61 21.21
C GLY A 67 7.64 3.17 19.95
N GLN A 68 8.39 4.13 19.40
CA GLN A 68 9.26 3.90 18.25
C GLN A 68 10.41 2.96 18.62
N GLY A 69 10.67 1.95 17.82
CA GLY A 69 11.82 1.06 18.05
C GLY A 69 11.90 -0.12 17.10
N ASN A 70 12.89 -0.98 17.34
CA ASN A 70 13.18 -2.14 16.51
C ASN A 70 12.92 -3.49 17.19
N ARG A 71 12.46 -3.51 18.45
CA ARG A 71 12.04 -4.75 19.10
C ARG A 71 10.86 -5.35 18.37
N LEU A 72 10.56 -6.62 18.61
CA LEU A 72 9.45 -7.30 17.95
C LEU A 72 8.06 -6.88 18.48
N ASP A 73 8.00 -6.22 19.64
CA ASP A 73 6.79 -5.61 20.19
C ASP A 73 6.64 -4.13 19.81
N GLN A 74 7.56 -3.59 19.02
CA GLN A 74 7.57 -2.21 18.55
C GLN A 74 7.46 -2.14 17.03
N LEU A 75 6.93 -1.02 16.53
CA LEU A 75 6.98 -0.63 15.13
C LEU A 75 7.75 0.69 14.96
N ASN A 76 8.24 0.92 13.75
CA ASN A 76 8.96 2.13 13.41
C ASN A 76 8.52 2.65 12.03
N TYR A 77 7.70 3.69 12.00
CA TYR A 77 7.09 4.25 10.80
C TYR A 77 6.43 3.20 9.91
N PRO A 78 5.36 2.52 10.37
CA PRO A 78 4.60 1.62 9.51
C PRO A 78 3.96 2.42 8.36
N ILE A 79 4.18 1.95 7.13
CA ILE A 79 3.70 2.64 5.91
C ILE A 79 2.47 1.96 5.36
N ASP A 80 2.44 0.64 5.33
CA ASP A 80 1.34 -0.10 4.75
C ASP A 80 1.03 -1.35 5.56
N VAL A 81 -0.20 -1.80 5.46
CA VAL A 81 -0.70 -2.97 6.20
C VAL A 81 -1.76 -3.68 5.37
N LEU A 82 -1.74 -4.99 5.39
CA LEU A 82 -2.80 -5.84 4.88
C LEU A 82 -3.13 -6.97 5.86
N ILE A 83 -4.29 -7.62 5.65
CA ILE A 83 -4.73 -8.78 6.41
C ILE A 83 -4.52 -10.04 5.56
N ASP A 84 -3.71 -10.97 6.06
CA ASP A 84 -3.67 -12.35 5.56
C ASP A 84 -4.79 -13.14 6.24
N LYS A 85 -5.88 -13.37 5.51
CA LYS A 85 -7.09 -14.02 6.02
C LYS A 85 -6.88 -15.48 6.41
N GLU A 86 -5.96 -16.19 5.75
CA GLU A 86 -5.72 -17.62 6.05
C GLU A 86 -5.04 -17.83 7.40
N THR A 87 -4.11 -16.94 7.75
CA THR A 87 -3.38 -17.04 9.03
C THR A 87 -3.95 -16.13 10.11
N ASP A 88 -4.96 -15.32 9.78
CA ASP A 88 -5.50 -14.26 10.64
C ASP A 88 -4.37 -13.38 11.19
N SER A 89 -3.59 -12.83 10.28
CA SER A 89 -2.41 -12.03 10.61
C SER A 89 -2.37 -10.73 9.84
N LEU A 90 -1.77 -9.71 10.43
CA LEU A 90 -1.37 -8.48 9.75
C LEU A 90 -0.02 -8.70 9.09
N ILE A 91 0.13 -8.23 7.87
CA ILE A 91 1.42 -8.07 7.21
C ILE A 91 1.70 -6.58 7.14
N ILE A 92 2.81 -6.14 7.71
CA ILE A 92 3.10 -4.72 7.94
C ILE A 92 4.44 -4.35 7.33
N CYS A 93 4.45 -3.32 6.48
CA CYS A 93 5.69 -2.69 6.01
C CYS A 93 6.16 -1.67 7.05
N GLU A 94 7.34 -1.85 7.58
CA GLU A 94 8.01 -0.93 8.49
C GLU A 94 9.18 -0.22 7.81
N GLN A 95 8.96 1.00 7.39
CA GLN A 95 9.98 1.77 6.69
C GLN A 95 11.19 2.08 7.58
N GLY A 96 10.95 2.48 8.83
CA GLY A 96 12.02 2.89 9.74
C GLY A 96 12.96 1.75 10.17
N ASN A 97 12.48 0.51 10.14
CA ASN A 97 13.30 -0.67 10.43
C ASN A 97 13.71 -1.44 9.16
N ARG A 98 13.27 -1.01 7.98
CA ARG A 98 13.55 -1.64 6.68
C ARG A 98 13.18 -3.14 6.68
N ARG A 99 11.99 -3.46 7.16
CA ARG A 99 11.51 -4.84 7.26
C ARG A 99 10.02 -4.95 7.00
N VAL A 100 9.58 -6.16 6.66
CA VAL A 100 8.16 -6.55 6.66
C VAL A 100 7.97 -7.54 7.79
N VAL A 101 6.97 -7.30 8.64
CA VAL A 101 6.66 -8.14 9.79
C VAL A 101 5.26 -8.74 9.66
N ARG A 102 5.08 -9.94 10.20
CA ARG A 102 3.79 -10.56 10.42
C ARG A 102 3.40 -10.42 11.88
N TRP A 103 2.14 -10.06 12.13
CA TRP A 103 1.61 -9.91 13.48
C TRP A 103 0.29 -10.66 13.58
N SER A 104 0.24 -11.72 14.38
CA SER A 104 -0.99 -12.48 14.55
C SER A 104 -2.07 -11.63 15.21
N ARG A 105 -3.30 -11.70 14.69
CA ARG A 105 -4.49 -11.04 15.28
C ARG A 105 -5.12 -11.85 16.43
N ARG A 106 -4.59 -13.05 16.71
CA ARG A 106 -5.09 -13.90 17.81
C ARG A 106 -4.84 -13.23 19.16
N SER A 107 -5.78 -13.43 20.06
CA SER A 107 -5.67 -12.90 21.43
C SER A 107 -4.39 -13.39 22.12
N GLY A 108 -3.73 -12.48 22.86
CA GLY A 108 -2.48 -12.78 23.56
C GLY A 108 -1.21 -12.58 22.72
N THR A 109 -1.30 -12.19 21.45
CA THR A 109 -0.14 -11.81 20.67
C THR A 109 0.41 -10.48 21.18
N THR A 110 1.69 -10.49 21.58
CA THR A 110 2.39 -9.30 22.13
C THR A 110 3.51 -8.80 21.24
N GLN A 111 3.89 -9.57 20.21
CA GLN A 111 4.99 -9.24 19.31
C GLN A 111 4.79 -9.83 17.92
N GLY A 112 5.43 -9.22 16.93
CA GLY A 112 5.48 -9.70 15.56
C GLY A 112 6.65 -10.65 15.30
N GLU A 113 6.71 -11.17 14.09
CA GLU A 113 7.86 -11.89 13.54
C GLU A 113 8.33 -11.24 12.24
N ILE A 114 9.62 -11.26 11.97
CA ILE A 114 10.17 -10.71 10.73
C ILE A 114 9.95 -11.73 9.60
N LEU A 115 9.22 -11.32 8.57
CA LEU A 115 9.06 -12.08 7.34
C LEU A 115 10.19 -11.78 6.36
N ILE A 116 10.50 -10.50 6.17
CA ILE A 116 11.50 -10.04 5.20
C ILE A 116 12.29 -8.93 5.88
N ASP A 117 13.60 -9.04 5.86
CA ASP A 117 14.52 -8.06 6.42
C ASP A 117 15.28 -7.34 5.30
N ASN A 118 15.87 -6.20 5.64
CA ASN A 118 16.70 -5.38 4.75
C ASN A 118 16.00 -4.99 3.43
N ILE A 119 14.74 -4.57 3.53
CA ILE A 119 13.91 -4.10 2.42
C ILE A 119 13.39 -2.69 2.69
N TRP A 120 13.54 -1.79 1.72
CA TRP A 120 12.95 -0.46 1.77
C TRP A 120 11.52 -0.50 1.21
N CYS A 121 10.65 -1.22 1.91
CA CYS A 121 9.28 -1.40 1.47
C CYS A 121 8.47 -0.11 1.53
N TRP A 122 7.51 0.04 0.60
CA TRP A 122 6.48 1.06 0.64
C TRP A 122 5.09 0.45 0.61
N GLY A 123 4.68 -0.13 -0.51
CA GLY A 123 3.39 -0.74 -0.72
C GLY A 123 3.42 -2.26 -0.61
N LEU A 124 2.33 -2.83 -0.14
CA LEU A 124 2.07 -4.25 -0.02
C LEU A 124 0.81 -4.61 -0.82
N ALA A 125 0.82 -5.76 -1.47
CA ALA A 125 -0.40 -6.39 -1.99
C ALA A 125 -0.32 -7.90 -1.82
N MET A 126 -1.46 -8.53 -1.54
CA MET A 126 -1.59 -9.98 -1.54
C MET A 126 -2.37 -10.37 -2.79
N GLY A 127 -1.72 -11.14 -3.66
CA GLY A 127 -2.37 -11.75 -4.82
C GLY A 127 -3.01 -13.08 -4.48
N ASP A 128 -3.74 -13.63 -5.45
CA ASP A 128 -4.21 -15.01 -5.39
C ASP A 128 -3.02 -15.97 -5.16
N GLN A 129 -3.27 -17.13 -4.57
CA GLN A 129 -2.25 -18.09 -4.14
C GLN A 129 -1.31 -17.59 -3.02
N ARG A 130 -1.69 -16.52 -2.32
CA ARG A 130 -0.96 -15.94 -1.19
C ARG A 130 0.45 -15.49 -1.52
N TYR A 131 0.66 -15.03 -2.73
CA TYR A 131 1.90 -14.32 -3.04
C TYR A 131 1.83 -12.90 -2.48
N LEU A 132 2.85 -12.53 -1.70
CA LEU A 132 3.04 -11.18 -1.20
C LEU A 132 3.89 -10.38 -2.19
N TYR A 133 3.34 -9.28 -2.67
CA TYR A 133 4.03 -8.34 -3.56
C TYR A 133 4.43 -7.11 -2.77
N ILE A 134 5.68 -6.68 -2.94
CA ILE A 134 6.27 -5.56 -2.19
C ILE A 134 7.02 -4.65 -3.13
N SER A 135 6.74 -3.35 -3.07
CA SER A 135 7.58 -2.34 -3.71
C SER A 135 8.77 -2.00 -2.82
N ASP A 136 9.98 -2.04 -3.38
CA ASP A 136 11.21 -1.49 -2.78
C ASP A 136 11.54 -0.18 -3.48
N TYR A 137 11.32 0.94 -2.77
CA TYR A 137 11.47 2.26 -3.38
C TYR A 137 12.92 2.70 -3.57
N VAL A 138 13.88 2.06 -2.91
CA VAL A 138 15.31 2.32 -3.06
C VAL A 138 15.94 1.46 -4.15
N LYS A 139 15.49 0.21 -4.29
CA LYS A 139 15.92 -0.68 -5.37
C LYS A 139 15.15 -0.46 -6.68
N HIS A 140 14.13 0.40 -6.65
CA HIS A 140 13.31 0.72 -7.82
C HIS A 140 12.67 -0.52 -8.46
N GLU A 141 12.11 -1.41 -7.62
CA GLU A 141 11.58 -2.69 -8.05
C GLU A 141 10.33 -3.10 -7.28
N VAL A 142 9.60 -4.06 -7.85
CA VAL A 142 8.58 -4.83 -7.13
C VAL A 142 8.98 -6.29 -7.15
N ARG A 143 8.96 -6.93 -5.99
CA ARG A 143 9.20 -8.37 -5.84
C ARG A 143 7.97 -9.07 -5.32
N ARG A 144 7.81 -10.30 -5.77
CA ARG A 144 6.82 -11.27 -5.30
C ARG A 144 7.50 -12.30 -4.41
N TYR A 145 6.94 -12.54 -3.25
CA TYR A 145 7.41 -13.52 -2.27
C TYR A 145 6.33 -14.58 -2.01
N GLN A 146 6.71 -15.83 -1.92
CA GLN A 146 5.91 -16.81 -1.19
C GLN A 146 6.19 -16.61 0.30
N ILE A 147 5.17 -16.74 1.15
CA ILE A 147 5.38 -16.58 2.61
C ILE A 147 6.39 -17.64 3.09
N GLY A 148 7.48 -17.18 3.70
CA GLY A 148 8.62 -18.02 4.09
C GLY A 148 9.85 -17.87 3.19
N ASP A 149 9.71 -17.31 1.99
CA ASP A 149 10.86 -17.02 1.12
C ASP A 149 11.70 -15.88 1.68
N LYS A 150 13.02 -16.04 1.64
CA LYS A 150 13.97 -14.96 1.97
C LYS A 150 14.27 -14.08 0.77
N ASN A 151 14.17 -14.60 -0.44
CA ASN A 151 14.46 -13.92 -1.68
C ASN A 151 13.22 -13.94 -2.58
N GLY A 152 12.67 -12.78 -2.86
CA GLY A 152 11.53 -12.65 -3.76
C GLY A 152 11.93 -12.73 -5.24
N THR A 153 10.97 -13.06 -6.09
CA THR A 153 11.10 -13.01 -7.55
C THR A 153 10.83 -11.58 -8.03
N LEU A 154 11.70 -11.02 -8.85
CA LEU A 154 11.48 -9.73 -9.50
C LEU A 154 10.28 -9.83 -10.45
N VAL A 155 9.34 -8.89 -10.37
CA VAL A 155 8.12 -8.87 -11.20
C VAL A 155 7.88 -7.53 -11.90
N ALA A 156 8.53 -6.44 -11.46
CA ALA A 156 8.46 -5.14 -12.12
C ALA A 156 9.70 -4.31 -11.76
N GLY A 157 10.18 -3.50 -12.71
CA GLY A 157 11.37 -2.67 -12.52
C GLY A 157 12.65 -3.49 -12.36
N GLY A 158 13.54 -3.07 -11.44
CA GLY A 158 14.78 -3.79 -11.11
C GLY A 158 15.93 -3.55 -12.09
N ASN A 159 15.75 -2.66 -13.08
CA ASN A 159 16.77 -2.27 -14.04
C ASN A 159 17.36 -0.89 -13.71
N GLY A 160 17.49 -0.59 -12.41
CA GLY A 160 17.95 0.70 -11.91
C GLY A 160 16.86 1.79 -11.93
N GLU A 161 17.22 2.94 -11.36
CA GLU A 161 16.38 4.13 -11.38
C GLU A 161 16.26 4.68 -12.81
N GLY A 162 15.03 4.94 -13.27
CA GLY A 162 14.84 5.52 -14.59
C GLY A 162 13.39 5.56 -15.04
N ALA A 163 13.18 6.09 -16.26
CA ALA A 163 11.87 6.27 -16.87
C ALA A 163 11.60 5.30 -18.05
N GLY A 164 12.51 4.36 -18.32
CA GLY A 164 12.29 3.32 -19.33
C GLY A 164 11.07 2.46 -19.00
N LEU A 165 10.61 1.67 -19.96
CA LEU A 165 9.45 0.78 -19.74
C LEU A 165 9.78 -0.40 -18.82
N ASN A 166 11.06 -0.75 -18.70
CA ASN A 166 11.56 -1.77 -17.77
C ASN A 166 12.12 -1.19 -16.46
N GLN A 167 11.95 0.12 -16.22
CA GLN A 167 12.46 0.83 -15.05
C GLN A 167 11.33 1.45 -14.23
N LEU A 168 11.63 1.70 -12.95
CA LEU A 168 10.82 2.47 -12.02
C LEU A 168 11.67 3.57 -11.37
N ASN A 169 11.01 4.58 -10.83
CA ASN A 169 11.64 5.61 -10.00
C ASN A 169 10.78 5.89 -8.78
N TRP A 170 11.24 5.43 -7.61
CA TRP A 170 10.52 5.54 -6.35
C TRP A 170 9.11 4.92 -6.43
N PRO A 171 8.99 3.59 -6.70
CA PRO A 171 7.70 2.91 -6.67
C PRO A 171 7.09 3.01 -5.26
N THR A 172 5.81 3.34 -5.19
CA THR A 172 5.09 3.48 -3.93
C THR A 172 4.05 2.37 -3.80
N TYR A 173 2.77 2.70 -3.85
CA TYR A 173 1.71 1.71 -3.72
C TYR A 173 1.57 0.85 -4.97
N LEU A 174 1.02 -0.33 -4.79
CA LEU A 174 0.81 -1.30 -5.85
C LEU A 174 -0.56 -1.98 -5.69
N PHE A 175 -1.07 -2.50 -6.78
CA PHE A 175 -2.26 -3.34 -6.84
C PHE A 175 -1.94 -4.57 -7.70
N VAL A 176 -2.49 -5.72 -7.35
CA VAL A 176 -2.32 -6.97 -8.11
C VAL A 176 -3.68 -7.55 -8.40
N ASP A 177 -3.96 -7.82 -9.67
CA ASP A 177 -5.21 -8.45 -10.10
C ASP A 177 -5.14 -9.99 -10.04
N GLN A 178 -6.26 -10.64 -10.33
CA GLN A 178 -6.38 -12.11 -10.34
C GLN A 178 -5.50 -12.78 -11.41
N GLN A 179 -5.12 -12.06 -12.47
CA GLN A 179 -4.21 -12.51 -13.52
C GLN A 179 -2.74 -12.35 -13.13
N GLN A 180 -2.47 -11.88 -11.90
CA GLN A 180 -1.14 -11.54 -11.41
C GLN A 180 -0.49 -10.38 -12.19
N THR A 181 -1.29 -9.50 -12.78
CA THR A 181 -0.83 -8.23 -13.32
C THR A 181 -0.52 -7.29 -12.16
N VAL A 182 0.67 -6.70 -12.18
CA VAL A 182 1.13 -5.77 -11.15
C VAL A 182 0.97 -4.35 -11.65
N TYR A 183 0.17 -3.55 -10.96
CA TYR A 183 0.02 -2.11 -11.19
C TYR A 183 0.84 -1.37 -10.14
N VAL A 184 1.64 -0.39 -10.55
CA VAL A 184 2.59 0.32 -9.67
C VAL A 184 2.48 1.81 -9.86
N SER A 185 2.35 2.54 -8.77
CA SER A 185 2.54 4.00 -8.76
C SER A 185 4.03 4.30 -8.86
N ASP A 186 4.48 4.64 -10.06
CA ASP A 186 5.85 5.05 -10.39
C ASP A 186 6.00 6.55 -10.09
N ASN A 187 6.16 6.83 -8.79
CA ASN A 187 5.92 8.12 -8.17
C ASN A 187 6.71 9.28 -8.80
N ARG A 188 8.03 9.13 -8.95
CA ARG A 188 8.89 10.19 -9.49
C ARG A 188 8.87 10.31 -11.02
N ASN A 189 8.31 9.30 -11.69
CA ASN A 189 8.05 9.37 -13.15
C ASN A 189 6.62 9.84 -13.45
N HIS A 190 5.84 10.20 -12.44
CA HIS A 190 4.50 10.79 -12.58
C HIS A 190 3.56 9.94 -13.44
N ARG A 191 3.62 8.62 -13.26
CA ARG A 191 2.83 7.65 -14.03
C ARG A 191 2.40 6.46 -13.18
N VAL A 192 1.40 5.73 -13.67
CA VAL A 192 1.11 4.37 -13.23
C VAL A 192 1.50 3.41 -14.33
N MET A 193 2.22 2.38 -13.95
CA MET A 193 2.68 1.31 -14.84
C MET A 193 1.97 0.01 -14.53
N LYS A 194 1.74 -0.85 -15.53
CA LYS A 194 1.35 -2.24 -15.31
C LYS A 194 2.33 -3.21 -15.94
N TRP A 195 2.62 -4.30 -15.24
CA TRP A 195 3.36 -5.45 -15.76
C TRP A 195 2.45 -6.66 -15.80
N ASN A 196 2.22 -7.23 -16.98
CA ASN A 196 1.59 -8.52 -17.10
C ASN A 196 2.50 -9.59 -16.51
N LYS A 197 1.94 -10.71 -16.05
CA LYS A 197 2.72 -11.81 -15.48
C LYS A 197 3.84 -12.24 -16.44
N GLY A 198 5.09 -12.18 -15.96
CA GLY A 198 6.28 -12.57 -16.73
C GLY A 198 6.74 -11.59 -17.79
N ALA A 199 6.14 -10.40 -17.89
CA ALA A 199 6.60 -9.37 -18.82
C ALA A 199 7.94 -8.77 -18.38
N GLU A 200 8.84 -8.54 -19.32
CA GLU A 200 10.14 -7.88 -19.10
C GLU A 200 9.99 -6.34 -19.02
N GLU A 201 8.96 -5.79 -19.66
CA GLU A 201 8.64 -4.38 -19.69
C GLU A 201 7.21 -4.11 -19.26
N GLY A 202 7.00 -2.94 -18.67
CA GLY A 202 5.68 -2.47 -18.28
C GLY A 202 5.02 -1.62 -19.36
N ILE A 203 3.77 -1.30 -19.13
CA ILE A 203 2.91 -0.46 -19.98
C ILE A 203 2.49 0.74 -19.13
N VAL A 204 2.61 1.96 -19.66
CA VAL A 204 2.04 3.15 -19.02
C VAL A 204 0.52 3.11 -19.16
N VAL A 205 -0.19 3.13 -18.04
CA VAL A 205 -1.66 3.03 -18.02
C VAL A 205 -2.35 4.29 -17.50
N ALA A 206 -1.60 5.18 -16.83
CA ALA A 206 -2.10 6.50 -16.41
C ALA A 206 -0.93 7.48 -16.27
N GLY A 207 -1.14 8.75 -16.60
CA GLY A 207 -0.10 9.78 -16.55
C GLY A 207 0.99 9.56 -17.59
N GLY A 208 2.26 9.82 -17.21
CA GLY A 208 3.41 9.64 -18.09
C GLY A 208 3.60 10.75 -19.13
N GLN A 209 2.82 11.83 -19.04
CA GLN A 209 2.92 13.03 -19.88
C GLN A 209 3.66 14.16 -19.16
N GLY A 210 4.65 13.78 -18.32
CA GLY A 210 5.38 14.70 -17.46
C GLY A 210 4.60 15.12 -16.21
N TYR A 211 5.30 15.87 -15.36
CA TYR A 211 4.73 16.48 -14.16
C TYR A 211 3.72 17.56 -14.55
N GLY A 212 2.53 17.53 -13.93
CA GLY A 212 1.54 18.57 -14.19
C GLY A 212 0.16 18.23 -13.64
N ASN A 213 -0.81 19.11 -13.91
CA ASN A 213 -2.18 19.02 -13.42
C ASN A 213 -3.22 18.86 -14.54
N ALA A 214 -2.82 18.71 -15.80
CA ALA A 214 -3.75 18.39 -16.89
C ALA A 214 -4.42 17.02 -16.63
N LEU A 215 -5.54 16.75 -17.31
CA LEU A 215 -6.27 15.49 -17.13
C LEU A 215 -5.50 14.25 -17.62
N THR A 216 -4.48 14.45 -18.44
CA THR A 216 -3.54 13.42 -18.91
C THR A 216 -2.28 13.28 -18.05
N GLN A 217 -2.13 14.12 -17.03
CA GLN A 217 -0.93 14.20 -16.21
C GLN A 217 -1.21 13.76 -14.76
N LEU A 218 -0.16 13.29 -14.12
CA LEU A 218 -0.09 13.02 -12.68
C LEU A 218 1.05 13.81 -12.04
N SER A 219 0.97 14.00 -10.75
CA SER A 219 2.01 14.63 -9.96
C SER A 219 2.24 13.86 -8.67
N ASN A 220 3.29 13.02 -8.68
CA ASN A 220 3.62 12.11 -7.59
C ASN A 220 2.44 11.19 -7.21
N PRO A 221 2.03 10.24 -8.07
CA PRO A 221 0.97 9.29 -7.75
C PRO A 221 1.34 8.44 -6.53
N PHE A 222 0.36 8.18 -5.69
CA PHE A 222 0.49 7.41 -4.46
C PHE A 222 -0.42 6.19 -4.46
N GLY A 223 -1.42 6.16 -3.57
CA GLY A 223 -2.37 5.05 -3.48
C GLY A 223 -3.08 4.83 -4.81
N LEU A 224 -3.21 3.59 -5.20
CA LEU A 224 -3.93 3.19 -6.40
C LEU A 224 -4.84 2.00 -6.12
N PHE A 225 -5.89 1.90 -6.89
CA PHE A 225 -6.82 0.78 -6.90
C PHE A 225 -7.30 0.52 -8.32
N VAL A 226 -7.53 -0.74 -8.66
CA VAL A 226 -8.09 -1.14 -9.96
C VAL A 226 -9.38 -1.92 -9.69
N ASP A 227 -10.48 -1.48 -10.29
CA ASP A 227 -11.77 -2.17 -10.14
C ASP A 227 -11.90 -3.37 -11.07
N THR A 228 -12.99 -4.11 -10.93
CA THR A 228 -13.26 -5.31 -11.74
C THR A 228 -13.47 -5.05 -13.23
N LEU A 229 -13.62 -3.78 -13.62
CA LEU A 229 -13.75 -3.34 -15.01
C LEU A 229 -12.42 -2.85 -15.58
N GLY A 230 -11.31 -2.95 -14.81
CA GLY A 230 -10.01 -2.46 -15.22
C GLY A 230 -9.85 -0.94 -15.07
N THR A 231 -10.80 -0.25 -14.41
CA THR A 231 -10.69 1.18 -14.15
C THR A 231 -9.68 1.44 -13.05
N ILE A 232 -8.72 2.31 -13.31
CA ILE A 232 -7.66 2.67 -12.37
C ILE A 232 -8.06 3.95 -11.65
N TYR A 233 -7.99 3.94 -10.32
CA TYR A 233 -8.16 5.09 -9.46
C TYR A 233 -6.83 5.40 -8.78
N VAL A 234 -6.37 6.66 -8.87
CA VAL A 234 -5.04 7.06 -8.40
C VAL A 234 -5.14 8.31 -7.53
N ALA A 235 -4.52 8.25 -6.36
CA ALA A 235 -4.28 9.44 -5.55
C ALA A 235 -3.15 10.27 -6.16
N ASP A 236 -3.50 11.38 -6.77
CA ASP A 236 -2.60 12.35 -7.39
C ASP A 236 -2.16 13.39 -6.36
N LEU A 237 -1.17 13.01 -5.55
CA LEU A 237 -0.84 13.65 -4.27
C LEU A 237 -0.60 15.15 -4.37
N LYS A 238 0.28 15.59 -5.27
CA LYS A 238 0.67 17.00 -5.38
C LYS A 238 -0.45 17.87 -5.94
N ASN A 239 -1.34 17.28 -6.73
CA ASN A 239 -2.52 17.96 -7.27
C ASN A 239 -3.73 17.87 -6.32
N LYS A 240 -3.62 17.19 -5.16
CA LYS A 240 -4.67 17.07 -4.13
C LYS A 240 -6.00 16.57 -4.71
N ARG A 241 -5.94 15.53 -5.57
CA ARG A 241 -7.10 14.96 -6.26
C ARG A 241 -6.99 13.45 -6.37
N VAL A 242 -8.11 12.78 -6.61
CA VAL A 242 -8.14 11.40 -7.08
C VAL A 242 -8.55 11.42 -8.55
N MET A 243 -7.78 10.72 -9.37
CA MET A 243 -8.00 10.60 -10.80
C MET A 243 -8.49 9.20 -11.16
N ARG A 244 -9.29 9.11 -12.22
CA ARG A 244 -9.80 7.85 -12.77
C ARG A 244 -9.41 7.71 -14.24
N TRP A 245 -8.83 6.55 -14.60
CA TRP A 245 -8.59 6.15 -15.98
C TRP A 245 -9.36 4.87 -16.28
N THR A 246 -10.16 4.90 -17.35
CA THR A 246 -10.79 3.70 -17.88
C THR A 246 -9.87 3.05 -18.91
N GLU A 247 -9.91 1.73 -19.04
CA GLU A 247 -9.12 1.03 -20.05
C GLU A 247 -9.44 1.56 -21.47
N GLY A 248 -8.39 1.87 -22.24
CA GLY A 248 -8.53 2.42 -23.60
C GLY A 248 -8.91 3.91 -23.67
N ALA A 249 -9.07 4.63 -22.55
CA ALA A 249 -9.24 6.08 -22.59
C ALA A 249 -7.95 6.74 -23.11
N LYS A 250 -8.11 7.56 -24.17
CA LYS A 250 -7.03 8.39 -24.74
C LYS A 250 -7.02 9.75 -24.07
#